data_b48c9441184a6a6604fa2a6e2719eef3
#
_entry.id   b48c9441184a6a6604fa2a6e2719eef3
#
_cell.length_a   1.000
_cell.length_b   1.000
_cell.length_c   1.000
_cell.angle_alpha   90.00
_cell.angle_beta   90.00
_cell.angle_gamma   90.00
#
_symmetry.space_group_name_H-M   'P 1'
#
loop_
_entity.id
_entity.type
_entity.pdbx_description
1 polymer ?
#
loop_
_entity_poly.entity_id
_entity_poly.type
_entity_poly.pdbx_seq_one_letter_code
_entity_poly.pdbx_strand_id
1 'polypeptide(L)'
;ITFDVFWRTNDKSYTFKTGSLTIKTQQITAFDNDTTRYVANIGNLKSTYRKGEKVRLRFFAFDADEQVTAVKVPLYRASDILTRCYYRVRDAYSDEIIIPFDEDDDFNATLMSTDSKGMYFDLYTADFSLGRVYTIDVKIKRDNTEQVFKNVAGTFNSSSIGAASEKLFSYPSSNVIK
;
A
#
# COMPACT_ATOMS: atom_id res chain seq x y z
N ILE A 1 32.29 16.36 21.62
CA ILE A 1 32.87 17.35 22.55
C ILE A 1 33.18 16.62 23.84
N THR A 2 34.42 16.71 24.32
CA THR A 2 34.84 16.07 25.57
C THR A 2 35.09 17.13 26.61
N PHE A 3 34.53 16.95 27.78
CA PHE A 3 34.71 17.83 28.94
C PHE A 3 35.48 17.07 29.99
N ASP A 4 36.44 17.77 30.63
CA ASP A 4 37.11 17.26 31.84
C ASP A 4 36.23 17.54 33.05
N VAL A 5 35.94 16.54 33.82
CA VAL A 5 35.08 16.60 34.98
C VAL A 5 35.94 16.45 36.24
N PHE A 6 35.88 17.44 37.14
CA PHE A 6 36.60 17.43 38.40
C PHE A 6 35.63 17.51 39.58
N TRP A 7 35.66 16.54 40.43
CA TRP A 7 34.96 16.56 41.73
C TRP A 7 35.89 17.13 42.76
N ARG A 8 35.66 18.36 43.17
CA ARG A 8 36.54 19.15 44.08
C ARG A 8 35.78 19.69 45.26
N THR A 9 36.52 19.99 46.36
CA THR A 9 36.01 20.86 47.43
C THR A 9 35.64 22.25 46.87
N ASN A 10 34.76 22.97 47.57
CA ASN A 10 34.28 24.26 47.11
C ASN A 10 35.39 25.30 46.95
N ASP A 11 36.44 25.19 47.77
CA ASP A 11 37.66 26.01 47.73
C ASP A 11 38.72 25.50 46.70
N LYS A 12 38.39 24.43 45.99
CA LYS A 12 39.25 23.73 44.98
C LYS A 12 40.57 23.19 45.54
N SER A 13 40.73 23.15 46.87
CA SER A 13 41.98 22.72 47.51
C SER A 13 42.20 21.20 47.36
N TYR A 14 41.13 20.43 47.33
CA TYR A 14 41.22 18.97 47.19
C TYR A 14 40.34 18.43 46.07
N THR A 15 40.91 17.52 45.23
CA THR A 15 40.19 16.86 44.16
C THR A 15 39.92 15.40 44.52
N PHE A 16 38.66 15.02 44.65
CA PHE A 16 38.23 13.67 45.02
C PHE A 16 38.30 12.71 43.86
N LYS A 17 37.92 13.20 42.67
CA LYS A 17 37.88 12.40 41.45
C LYS A 17 38.05 13.26 40.22
N THR A 18 38.75 12.73 39.25
CA THR A 18 38.83 13.29 37.89
C THR A 18 38.23 12.28 36.93
N GLY A 19 37.59 12.75 35.86
CA GLY A 19 37.02 11.96 34.80
C GLY A 19 36.82 12.76 33.53
N SER A 20 36.43 12.12 32.46
CA SER A 20 36.03 12.79 31.23
C SER A 20 34.60 12.44 30.87
N LEU A 21 33.80 13.47 30.48
CA LEU A 21 32.46 13.32 29.92
C LEU A 21 32.53 13.62 28.43
N THR A 22 32.34 12.63 27.63
CA THR A 22 32.25 12.78 26.15
C THR A 22 30.79 12.85 25.74
N ILE A 23 30.35 14.02 25.31
CA ILE A 23 29.06 14.21 24.64
C ILE A 23 29.31 13.96 23.15
N LYS A 24 28.86 12.82 22.66
CA LYS A 24 28.81 12.56 21.23
C LYS A 24 27.61 13.28 20.66
N THR A 25 27.81 14.09 19.62
CA THR A 25 26.69 14.53 18.80
C THR A 25 26.02 13.27 18.28
N GLN A 26 24.72 13.22 18.39
CA GLN A 26 23.94 12.17 17.75
C GLN A 26 24.31 12.24 16.27
N GLN A 27 25.03 11.24 15.79
CA GLN A 27 25.17 11.08 14.37
C GLN A 27 23.78 10.69 13.88
N ILE A 28 23.10 11.64 13.28
CA ILE A 28 21.96 11.37 12.42
C ILE A 28 22.56 10.78 11.12
N THR A 29 23.26 9.66 11.26
CA THR A 29 23.60 8.85 10.12
C THR A 29 22.35 8.07 9.83
N ALA A 30 21.68 8.54 8.80
CA ALA A 30 20.61 7.84 8.12
C ALA A 30 19.45 7.42 9.07
N PHE A 31 18.78 8.34 9.71
CA PHE A 31 17.37 8.32 9.48
C PHE A 31 17.24 8.69 7.99
N ASP A 32 17.40 7.70 7.15
CA ASP A 32 16.84 7.75 5.82
C ASP A 32 15.34 7.79 6.04
N ASN A 33 14.86 8.97 6.37
CA ASN A 33 13.47 9.31 6.58
C ASN A 33 12.87 9.55 5.19
N ASP A 34 13.31 8.74 4.23
CA ASP A 34 12.68 8.63 2.94
C ASP A 34 11.37 7.86 3.13
N THR A 35 10.49 8.47 3.90
CA THR A 35 9.09 8.09 3.97
C THR A 35 8.44 8.52 2.67
N THR A 36 8.83 7.85 1.58
CA THR A 36 8.19 8.03 0.28
C THR A 36 6.70 7.86 0.46
N ARG A 37 5.96 8.91 0.19
CA ARG A 37 4.51 8.91 0.29
C ARG A 37 3.91 8.40 -1.02
N TYR A 38 3.54 7.13 -1.05
CA TYR A 38 2.91 6.54 -2.23
C TYR A 38 1.45 6.92 -2.36
N VAL A 39 1.04 7.17 -3.60
CA VAL A 39 -0.36 7.13 -4.03
C VAL A 39 -0.56 5.83 -4.78
N ALA A 40 -1.51 5.02 -4.32
CA ALA A 40 -1.78 3.69 -4.85
C ALA A 40 -3.19 3.59 -5.40
N ASN A 41 -3.36 2.94 -6.57
CA ASN A 41 -4.66 2.74 -7.19
C ASN A 41 -4.68 1.45 -8.04
N ILE A 42 -5.88 0.87 -8.21
CA ILE A 42 -6.14 -0.24 -9.13
C ILE A 42 -7.07 0.28 -10.24
N GLY A 43 -6.51 0.43 -11.45
CA GLY A 43 -7.18 1.17 -12.53
C GLY A 43 -8.30 0.43 -13.23
N ASN A 44 -8.37 -0.89 -13.15
CA ASN A 44 -9.32 -1.70 -13.92
C ASN A 44 -10.23 -2.59 -13.06
N LEU A 45 -10.48 -2.19 -11.81
CA LEU A 45 -11.43 -2.87 -10.96
C LEU A 45 -12.86 -2.64 -11.49
N LYS A 46 -13.62 -3.74 -11.66
CA LYS A 46 -15.04 -3.70 -11.99
C LYS A 46 -15.86 -3.87 -10.71
N SER A 47 -17.07 -3.35 -10.70
CA SER A 47 -17.99 -3.51 -9.57
C SER A 47 -18.46 -4.95 -9.36
N THR A 48 -18.48 -5.77 -10.42
CA THR A 48 -19.01 -7.13 -10.38
C THR A 48 -18.14 -8.08 -11.22
N TYR A 49 -17.86 -9.25 -10.68
CA TYR A 49 -17.15 -10.34 -11.34
C TYR A 49 -17.99 -11.62 -11.28
N ARG A 50 -17.88 -12.45 -12.33
CA ARG A 50 -18.49 -13.77 -12.35
C ARG A 50 -17.70 -14.72 -11.46
N LYS A 51 -18.38 -15.56 -10.68
CA LYS A 51 -17.73 -16.59 -9.87
C LYS A 51 -16.94 -17.55 -10.77
N GLY A 52 -15.69 -17.83 -10.39
CA GLY A 52 -14.77 -18.67 -11.15
C GLY A 52 -14.00 -17.95 -12.27
N GLU A 53 -14.14 -16.64 -12.38
CA GLU A 53 -13.37 -15.83 -13.33
C GLU A 53 -11.96 -15.60 -12.82
N LYS A 54 -10.97 -15.69 -13.71
CA LYS A 54 -9.60 -15.22 -13.46
C LYS A 54 -9.49 -13.79 -13.97
N VAL A 55 -9.24 -12.85 -13.08
CA VAL A 55 -9.20 -11.43 -13.40
C VAL A 55 -7.79 -10.88 -13.19
N ARG A 56 -7.22 -10.26 -14.23
CA ARG A 56 -5.96 -9.52 -14.08
C ARG A 56 -6.24 -8.09 -13.70
N LEU A 57 -5.83 -7.73 -12.48
CA LEU A 57 -5.93 -6.39 -11.95
C LEU A 57 -4.61 -5.65 -12.10
N ARG A 58 -4.68 -4.39 -12.55
CA ARG A 58 -3.53 -3.52 -12.76
C ARG A 58 -3.38 -2.57 -11.59
N PHE A 59 -2.22 -2.63 -10.97
CA PHE A 59 -1.85 -1.77 -9.85
C PHE A 59 -0.95 -0.64 -10.34
N PHE A 60 -1.24 0.56 -9.87
CA PHE A 60 -0.46 1.76 -10.13
C PHE A 60 -0.04 2.38 -8.81
N ALA A 61 1.23 2.65 -8.67
CA ALA A 61 1.78 3.40 -7.55
C ALA A 61 2.74 4.46 -8.06
N PHE A 62 2.76 5.59 -7.40
CA PHE A 62 3.74 6.64 -7.66
C PHE A 62 4.04 7.42 -6.38
N ASP A 63 5.24 7.99 -6.33
CA ASP A 63 5.65 8.88 -5.25
C ASP A 63 4.89 10.21 -5.36
N ALA A 64 4.15 10.56 -4.30
CA ALA A 64 3.38 11.81 -4.26
C ALA A 64 4.27 13.05 -4.14
N ASP A 65 5.48 12.88 -3.60
CA ASP A 65 6.40 13.96 -3.31
C ASP A 65 7.44 14.18 -4.43
N GLU A 66 7.40 13.33 -5.48
CA GLU A 66 8.22 13.51 -6.67
C GLU A 66 7.92 14.85 -7.35
N GLN A 67 8.94 15.69 -7.45
CA GLN A 67 8.81 16.99 -8.12
C GLN A 67 8.71 16.81 -9.63
N VAL A 68 7.54 17.02 -10.17
CA VAL A 68 7.31 17.02 -11.61
C VAL A 68 7.61 18.40 -12.17
N THR A 69 8.65 18.51 -13.00
CA THR A 69 8.93 19.75 -13.72
C THR A 69 7.78 20.04 -14.70
N ALA A 70 7.19 21.23 -14.59
CA ALA A 70 6.11 21.65 -15.49
C ALA A 70 6.62 21.69 -16.94
N VAL A 71 6.02 20.90 -17.82
CA VAL A 71 6.28 20.87 -19.27
C VAL A 71 5.03 21.30 -20.03
N LYS A 72 5.23 21.89 -21.21
CA LYS A 72 4.13 22.37 -22.07
C LYS A 72 3.27 21.23 -22.66
N VAL A 73 3.72 19.98 -22.56
CA VAL A 73 3.05 18.81 -23.13
C VAL A 73 2.54 17.94 -21.98
N PRO A 74 1.34 17.34 -22.09
CA PRO A 74 0.85 16.39 -21.08
C PRO A 74 1.89 15.32 -20.79
N LEU A 75 2.26 15.17 -19.53
CA LEU A 75 3.23 14.20 -19.08
C LEU A 75 2.51 12.87 -18.80
N TYR A 76 2.94 11.80 -19.46
CA TYR A 76 2.53 10.46 -19.08
C TYR A 76 3.40 10.00 -17.91
N ARG A 77 2.79 9.79 -16.75
CA ARG A 77 3.47 9.27 -15.58
C ARG A 77 3.39 7.74 -15.58
N ALA A 78 4.54 7.09 -15.65
CA ALA A 78 4.62 5.65 -15.48
C ALA A 78 4.39 5.27 -14.01
N SER A 79 3.90 4.06 -13.77
CA SER A 79 3.82 3.51 -12.41
C SER A 79 5.21 3.11 -11.92
N ASP A 80 5.48 3.37 -10.65
CA ASP A 80 6.68 2.86 -10.00
C ASP A 80 6.61 1.34 -9.90
N ILE A 81 7.74 0.68 -10.08
CA ILE A 81 7.87 -0.77 -9.92
C ILE A 81 8.39 -1.05 -8.53
N LEU A 82 7.57 -1.67 -7.70
CA LEU A 82 7.86 -1.99 -6.31
C LEU A 82 8.17 -3.48 -6.15
N THR A 83 9.33 -3.80 -5.60
CA THR A 83 9.81 -5.20 -5.48
C THR A 83 9.04 -6.00 -4.43
N ARG A 84 8.53 -5.34 -3.39
CA ARG A 84 7.79 -5.97 -2.29
C ARG A 84 6.43 -5.31 -2.14
N CYS A 85 5.50 -5.68 -3.00
CA CYS A 85 4.14 -5.18 -3.02
C CYS A 85 3.17 -6.37 -2.99
N TYR A 86 2.35 -6.43 -1.96
CA TYR A 86 1.43 -7.55 -1.69
C TYR A 86 -0.01 -7.06 -1.70
N TYR A 87 -0.93 -7.91 -2.13
CA TYR A 87 -2.36 -7.63 -2.05
C TYR A 87 -3.05 -8.52 -1.01
N ARG A 88 -4.15 -8.03 -0.47
CA ARG A 88 -5.04 -8.75 0.44
C ARG A 88 -6.48 -8.49 0.02
N VAL A 89 -7.34 -9.49 0.15
CA VAL A 89 -8.78 -9.34 -0.06
C VAL A 89 -9.51 -9.59 1.24
N ARG A 90 -10.43 -8.70 1.58
CA ARG A 90 -11.31 -8.84 2.74
C ARG A 90 -12.76 -8.54 2.39
N ASP A 91 -13.67 -9.04 3.19
CA ASP A 91 -15.08 -8.65 3.11
C ASP A 91 -15.22 -7.19 3.54
N ALA A 92 -15.98 -6.41 2.78
CA ALA A 92 -16.09 -4.96 2.99
C ALA A 92 -16.93 -4.59 4.22
N TYR A 93 -17.80 -5.50 4.70
CA TYR A 93 -18.69 -5.25 5.82
C TYR A 93 -18.22 -5.88 7.13
N SER A 94 -17.73 -7.13 7.05
CA SER A 94 -17.28 -7.86 8.24
C SER A 94 -15.80 -7.67 8.57
N ASP A 95 -15.02 -7.07 7.66
CA ASP A 95 -13.55 -7.02 7.72
C ASP A 95 -12.87 -8.40 7.75
N GLU A 96 -13.63 -9.49 7.49
CA GLU A 96 -13.11 -10.84 7.41
C GLU A 96 -12.06 -10.95 6.29
N ILE A 97 -10.91 -11.48 6.63
CA ILE A 97 -9.82 -11.65 5.66
C ILE A 97 -10.06 -12.93 4.86
N ILE A 98 -10.26 -12.80 3.57
CA ILE A 98 -10.49 -13.92 2.64
C ILE A 98 -9.14 -14.39 2.06
N ILE A 99 -8.33 -13.46 1.61
CA ILE A 99 -6.97 -13.72 1.12
C ILE A 99 -6.04 -12.86 1.97
N PRO A 100 -5.22 -13.43 2.87
CA PRO A 100 -4.28 -12.69 3.69
C PRO A 100 -3.09 -12.18 2.86
N PHE A 101 -2.32 -11.23 3.40
CA PHE A 101 -0.99 -10.97 2.88
C PHE A 101 -0.12 -12.21 3.09
N ASP A 102 0.45 -12.72 2.04
CA ASP A 102 1.40 -13.81 2.06
C ASP A 102 2.79 -13.26 1.73
N GLU A 103 3.66 -13.29 2.73
CA GLU A 103 5.02 -12.78 2.67
C GLU A 103 6.04 -13.92 2.83
N ASP A 104 5.56 -15.16 2.80
CA ASP A 104 6.43 -16.32 2.91
C ASP A 104 7.32 -16.42 1.66
N ASP A 105 8.62 -16.52 1.88
CA ASP A 105 9.61 -16.56 0.80
C ASP A 105 9.41 -17.79 -0.11
N ASP A 106 8.79 -18.85 0.39
CA ASP A 106 8.58 -20.08 -0.38
C ASP A 106 7.38 -20.01 -1.34
N PHE A 107 6.34 -19.25 -1.01
CA PHE A 107 5.11 -19.22 -1.81
C PHE A 107 4.78 -17.87 -2.43
N ASN A 108 4.96 -16.76 -1.70
CA ASN A 108 4.70 -15.38 -2.17
C ASN A 108 3.41 -15.22 -2.98
N ALA A 109 2.34 -15.95 -2.60
CA ALA A 109 1.13 -16.09 -3.39
C ALA A 109 0.41 -14.77 -3.64
N THR A 110 0.61 -13.77 -2.79
CA THR A 110 0.02 -12.44 -2.90
C THR A 110 0.99 -11.36 -3.35
N LEU A 111 2.24 -11.73 -3.67
CA LEU A 111 3.20 -10.80 -4.28
C LEU A 111 2.74 -10.39 -5.68
N MET A 112 2.77 -9.09 -5.96
CA MET A 112 2.41 -8.59 -7.29
C MET A 112 3.50 -8.90 -8.31
N SER A 113 3.08 -9.23 -9.51
CA SER A 113 3.94 -9.45 -10.67
C SER A 113 4.08 -8.18 -11.51
N THR A 114 5.09 -8.14 -12.38
CA THR A 114 5.38 -7.00 -13.24
C THR A 114 5.48 -7.43 -14.69
N ASP A 115 4.96 -6.61 -15.60
CA ASP A 115 5.14 -6.75 -17.05
C ASP A 115 5.46 -5.39 -17.69
N SER A 116 5.52 -5.33 -19.01
CA SER A 116 5.81 -4.11 -19.77
C SER A 116 4.81 -2.96 -19.57
N LYS A 117 3.65 -3.24 -18.97
CA LYS A 117 2.57 -2.26 -18.68
C LYS A 117 2.54 -1.84 -17.21
N GLY A 118 3.44 -2.36 -16.36
CA GLY A 118 3.52 -2.08 -14.94
C GLY A 118 3.17 -3.28 -14.07
N MET A 119 2.77 -3.03 -12.84
CA MET A 119 2.47 -4.07 -11.86
C MET A 119 1.06 -4.62 -12.02
N TYR A 120 0.89 -5.91 -11.72
CA TYR A 120 -0.40 -6.58 -11.76
C TYR A 120 -0.44 -7.77 -10.81
N PHE A 121 -1.65 -8.25 -10.55
CA PHE A 121 -1.91 -9.54 -9.92
C PHE A 121 -3.13 -10.21 -10.54
N ASP A 122 -3.17 -11.52 -10.48
CA ASP A 122 -4.26 -12.31 -11.00
C ASP A 122 -5.15 -12.76 -9.84
N LEU A 123 -6.39 -12.26 -9.81
CA LEU A 123 -7.38 -12.58 -8.80
C LEU A 123 -8.30 -13.71 -9.30
N TYR A 124 -8.40 -14.79 -8.52
CA TYR A 124 -9.31 -15.90 -8.79
C TYR A 124 -10.58 -15.74 -7.95
N THR A 125 -11.72 -15.65 -8.61
CA THR A 125 -12.99 -15.38 -7.93
C THR A 125 -13.77 -16.63 -7.53
N ALA A 126 -13.17 -17.83 -7.67
CA ALA A 126 -13.83 -19.11 -7.37
C ALA A 126 -14.22 -19.26 -5.90
N ASP A 127 -13.37 -18.76 -4.99
CA ASP A 127 -13.56 -18.91 -3.55
C ASP A 127 -14.45 -17.81 -2.94
N PHE A 128 -14.86 -16.83 -3.74
CA PHE A 128 -15.71 -15.76 -3.27
C PHE A 128 -17.17 -16.16 -3.17
N SER A 129 -17.80 -15.86 -2.05
CA SER A 129 -19.22 -16.08 -1.84
C SER A 129 -20.06 -15.13 -2.69
N LEU A 130 -21.15 -15.65 -3.24
CA LEU A 130 -22.07 -14.86 -4.06
C LEU A 130 -22.80 -13.81 -3.20
N GLY A 131 -22.98 -12.61 -3.74
CA GLY A 131 -23.71 -11.52 -3.10
C GLY A 131 -22.95 -10.81 -1.97
N ARG A 132 -21.73 -11.21 -1.66
CA ARG A 132 -20.86 -10.47 -0.73
C ARG A 132 -20.05 -9.40 -1.46
N VAL A 133 -19.71 -8.36 -0.73
CA VAL A 133 -18.92 -7.23 -1.23
C VAL A 133 -17.51 -7.32 -0.66
N TYR A 134 -16.53 -7.21 -1.51
CA TYR A 134 -15.12 -7.36 -1.17
C TYR A 134 -14.34 -6.08 -1.46
N THR A 135 -13.25 -5.90 -0.74
CA THR A 135 -12.32 -4.79 -0.93
C THR A 135 -10.88 -5.31 -0.98
N ILE A 136 -10.03 -4.58 -1.66
CA ILE A 136 -8.62 -4.92 -1.85
C ILE A 136 -7.77 -3.92 -1.09
N ASP A 137 -6.91 -4.45 -0.23
CA ASP A 137 -5.87 -3.69 0.43
C ASP A 137 -4.52 -4.04 -0.18
N VAL A 138 -3.61 -3.09 -0.18
CA VAL A 138 -2.25 -3.26 -0.71
C VAL A 138 -1.24 -2.89 0.37
N LYS A 139 -0.23 -3.74 0.51
CA LYS A 139 0.92 -3.52 1.39
C LYS A 139 2.16 -3.29 0.54
N ILE A 140 2.85 -2.19 0.78
CA ILE A 140 4.14 -1.85 0.18
C ILE A 140 5.20 -1.95 1.27
N LYS A 141 6.23 -2.75 1.03
CA LYS A 141 7.42 -2.81 1.86
C LYS A 141 8.61 -2.21 1.11
N ARG A 142 9.26 -1.26 1.73
CA ARG A 142 10.52 -0.70 1.24
C ARG A 142 11.51 -0.60 2.40
N ASP A 143 12.63 -1.27 2.24
CA ASP A 143 13.68 -1.33 3.25
C ASP A 143 13.14 -1.67 4.64
N ASN A 144 13.08 -0.70 5.53
CA ASN A 144 12.62 -0.85 6.90
C ASN A 144 11.24 -0.23 7.15
N THR A 145 10.54 0.21 6.09
CA THR A 145 9.21 0.84 6.18
C THR A 145 8.14 -0.05 5.55
N GLU A 146 6.96 -0.04 6.16
CA GLU A 146 5.78 -0.75 5.68
C GLU A 146 4.60 0.22 5.61
N GLN A 147 3.94 0.28 4.45
CA GLN A 147 2.74 1.08 4.24
C GLN A 147 1.60 0.17 3.79
N VAL A 148 0.45 0.27 4.47
CA VAL A 148 -0.75 -0.48 4.11
C VAL A 148 -1.84 0.49 3.66
N PHE A 149 -2.25 0.33 2.42
CA PHE A 149 -3.34 1.08 1.80
C PHE A 149 -4.60 0.24 1.85
N LYS A 150 -5.61 0.73 2.57
CA LYS A 150 -6.90 0.06 2.66
C LYS A 150 -7.85 0.54 1.57
N ASN A 151 -8.61 -0.39 1.00
CA ASN A 151 -9.65 -0.09 0.01
C ASN A 151 -9.12 0.73 -1.20
N VAL A 152 -8.06 0.23 -1.83
CA VAL A 152 -7.27 0.98 -2.84
C VAL A 152 -8.09 1.41 -4.06
N ALA A 153 -9.14 0.68 -4.43
CA ALA A 153 -9.90 0.94 -5.65
C ALA A 153 -11.42 0.86 -5.48
N GLY A 154 -11.90 0.87 -4.24
CA GLY A 154 -13.30 0.68 -3.94
C GLY A 154 -13.68 -0.79 -3.74
N THR A 155 -14.94 -1.12 -3.94
CA THR A 155 -15.51 -2.44 -3.65
C THR A 155 -15.96 -3.16 -4.91
N PHE A 156 -15.97 -4.49 -4.88
CA PHE A 156 -16.52 -5.35 -5.92
C PHE A 156 -17.34 -6.49 -5.30
N ASN A 157 -18.23 -7.07 -6.07
CA ASN A 157 -19.01 -8.24 -5.65
C ASN A 157 -18.80 -9.43 -6.59
N SER A 158 -19.09 -10.62 -6.10
CA SER A 158 -19.14 -11.84 -6.89
C SER A 158 -20.57 -12.18 -7.24
N SER A 159 -20.85 -12.39 -8.52
CA SER A 159 -22.18 -12.73 -9.04
C SER A 159 -22.15 -14.04 -9.83
N SER A 160 -23.24 -14.75 -9.83
CA SER A 160 -23.44 -15.90 -10.72
C SER A 160 -23.69 -15.48 -12.18
N ILE A 161 -24.07 -14.21 -12.38
CA ILE A 161 -24.40 -13.61 -13.67
C ILE A 161 -23.36 -12.55 -13.98
N GLY A 162 -22.78 -12.53 -15.17
CA GLY A 162 -21.80 -11.54 -15.58
C GLY A 162 -22.37 -10.12 -15.63
N ALA A 163 -21.52 -9.11 -15.43
CA ALA A 163 -21.89 -7.69 -15.37
C ALA A 163 -22.70 -7.19 -16.60
N ALA A 164 -22.61 -7.87 -17.73
CA ALA A 164 -23.40 -7.56 -18.94
C ALA A 164 -24.89 -7.85 -18.77
N SER A 165 -25.25 -8.78 -17.85
CA SER A 165 -26.65 -9.17 -17.62
C SER A 165 -27.39 -8.21 -16.68
N GLU A 166 -26.67 -7.52 -15.80
CA GLU A 166 -27.30 -6.54 -14.89
C GLU A 166 -27.83 -5.31 -15.63
N LYS A 167 -27.22 -4.94 -16.77
CA LYS A 167 -27.70 -3.82 -17.60
C LYS A 167 -28.98 -4.15 -18.38
N LEU A 168 -29.31 -5.44 -18.55
CA LEU A 168 -30.52 -5.86 -19.25
C LEU A 168 -31.79 -5.84 -18.36
N PHE A 169 -31.63 -5.78 -17.02
CA PHE A 169 -32.74 -5.80 -16.09
C PHE A 169 -32.98 -4.47 -15.34
N SER A 170 -32.22 -3.42 -15.63
CA SER A 170 -32.60 -2.09 -15.22
C SER A 170 -33.70 -1.55 -16.16
N TYR A 171 -34.94 -1.99 -15.93
CA TYR A 171 -36.07 -1.30 -16.50
C TYR A 171 -36.08 0.14 -15.98
N PRO A 172 -36.14 1.16 -16.85
CA PRO A 172 -36.43 2.49 -16.40
C PRO A 172 -37.88 2.48 -15.91
N SER A 173 -38.09 2.44 -14.61
CA SER A 173 -39.37 2.73 -14.00
C SER A 173 -39.63 4.21 -14.14
N SER A 174 -40.21 4.63 -15.23
CA SER A 174 -41.02 5.84 -15.34
C SER A 174 -41.48 6.10 -16.77
N ASN A 175 -42.59 5.55 -17.15
CA ASN A 175 -43.52 6.28 -17.99
C ASN A 175 -44.92 5.89 -17.56
N VAL A 176 -45.39 6.50 -16.47
CA VAL A 176 -46.79 6.66 -16.23
C VAL A 176 -47.25 7.80 -17.13
N ILE A 177 -47.78 7.44 -18.27
CA ILE A 177 -48.54 8.38 -19.09
C ILE A 177 -49.89 8.59 -18.41
N LYS A 178 -50.17 9.81 -18.02
CA LYS A 178 -51.52 10.27 -17.68
C LYS A 178 -52.29 10.47 -18.98
#